data_cf31a182022dc4872f7629675b638b34
#
_entry.id   cf31a182022dc4872f7629675b638b34
#
_cell.length_a   1.000
_cell.length_b   1.000
_cell.length_c   1.000
_cell.angle_alpha   90.00
_cell.angle_beta   90.00
_cell.angle_gamma   90.00
#
_symmetry.space_group_name_H-M   'P 1'
#
loop_
_entity.id
_entity.type
_entity.pdbx_description
1 polymer ?
#
loop_
_entity_poly.entity_id
_entity_poly.type
_entity_poly.pdbx_seq_one_letter_code
_entity_poly.pdbx_strand_id
1 'polypeptide(L)'
;MSYENKFKNKFKTKFKAALLVVFSVAFLSKNFIVNAQNAKPVLAVLNKNDSTLAIVDPRDMKILGKVPTGDSPHEVVLSSDGRTAFVANYGAQTPGSSLSVIDLETKKELRRVDLSPLLRPHGLQEIGGKIYFTAETNRMIARYDPATNKVDWMMGTGQNASHMVVGALDQKKFYTANIASDSVTALELQNVPPAPSKITQIAVGKQPEAIDLSPDGREVWVGLNAEGAIDIVETATNKFKEKVKLGERPYRVKFTPDGKTVVATMPNTKELIVLDAATRKEIKRIKLESAPLGIVFSKDGKTAFVTAVETDFVLKIDLEKGQVIGKAETGKVPDGVAVAGM
;
A
#
# COMPACT_ATOMS: atom_id res chain seq x y z
N MET A 1 -4.50 74.72 20.79
CA MET A 1 -4.96 73.43 21.38
C MET A 1 -4.51 72.31 20.49
N SER A 2 -3.60 71.54 20.98
CA SER A 2 -2.66 70.73 20.23
C SER A 2 -3.23 69.42 19.66
N TYR A 3 -2.65 69.04 18.55
CA TYR A 3 -2.91 67.85 17.73
C TYR A 3 -2.59 66.50 18.43
N GLU A 4 -2.15 66.51 19.67
CA GLU A 4 -1.71 65.29 20.39
C GLU A 4 -2.80 64.45 21.04
N ASN A 5 -4.01 64.98 21.21
CA ASN A 5 -5.09 64.24 21.90
C ASN A 5 -6.00 63.36 21.04
N LYS A 6 -5.84 63.38 19.70
CA LYS A 6 -6.63 62.53 18.82
C LYS A 6 -5.99 61.14 18.52
N PHE A 7 -4.72 60.96 18.86
CA PHE A 7 -4.01 59.70 18.57
C PHE A 7 -4.07 58.67 19.69
N LYS A 8 -4.31 59.08 20.92
CA LYS A 8 -4.34 58.16 22.08
C LYS A 8 -5.63 57.34 22.22
N ASN A 9 -6.73 57.76 21.62
CA ASN A 9 -8.02 57.04 21.73
C ASN A 9 -8.26 56.02 20.61
N LYS A 10 -7.46 55.98 19.53
CA LYS A 10 -7.59 54.99 18.48
C LYS A 10 -6.80 53.69 18.75
N PHE A 11 -5.87 53.71 19.68
CA PHE A 11 -5.05 52.55 20.05
C PHE A 11 -5.65 51.65 21.14
N LYS A 12 -6.57 52.16 21.97
CA LYS A 12 -7.19 51.36 23.03
C LYS A 12 -8.36 50.49 22.56
N THR A 13 -8.97 50.79 21.43
CA THR A 13 -10.11 50.01 20.88
C THR A 13 -9.71 48.88 19.98
N LYS A 14 -8.47 48.87 19.47
CA LYS A 14 -7.95 47.77 18.63
C LYS A 14 -7.30 46.63 19.41
N PHE A 15 -6.96 46.83 20.70
CA PHE A 15 -6.36 45.79 21.52
C PHE A 15 -7.38 44.89 22.25
N LYS A 16 -8.67 45.28 22.32
CA LYS A 16 -9.71 44.43 22.90
C LYS A 16 -10.37 43.49 21.90
N ALA A 17 -10.25 43.73 20.59
CA ALA A 17 -10.77 42.87 19.56
C ALA A 17 -9.79 41.75 19.14
N ALA A 18 -8.49 41.91 19.42
CA ALA A 18 -7.47 40.90 19.07
C ALA A 18 -7.35 39.77 20.11
N LEU A 19 -7.89 39.95 21.33
CA LEU A 19 -7.77 38.94 22.40
C LEU A 19 -8.98 37.99 22.46
N LEU A 20 -10.04 38.22 21.68
CA LEU A 20 -11.22 37.33 21.63
C LEU A 20 -11.19 36.36 20.44
N VAL A 21 -10.29 36.53 19.48
CA VAL A 21 -10.17 35.63 18.30
C VAL A 21 -9.17 34.49 18.54
N VAL A 22 -8.25 34.63 19.52
CA VAL A 22 -7.23 33.60 19.81
C VAL A 22 -7.78 32.45 20.68
N PHE A 23 -8.92 32.63 21.36
CA PHE A 23 -9.52 31.56 22.20
C PHE A 23 -10.52 30.66 21.45
N SER A 24 -10.95 31.01 20.25
CA SER A 24 -11.91 30.21 19.47
C SER A 24 -11.29 29.22 18.48
N VAL A 25 -9.97 29.29 18.23
CA VAL A 25 -9.27 28.39 17.32
C VAL A 25 -8.65 27.20 18.05
N ALA A 26 -8.51 27.26 19.39
CA ALA A 26 -7.92 26.18 20.20
C ALA A 26 -8.91 25.05 20.56
N PHE A 27 -10.18 25.15 20.19
CA PHE A 27 -11.22 24.15 20.55
C PHE A 27 -11.67 23.24 19.40
N LEU A 28 -11.17 23.46 18.17
CA LEU A 28 -11.54 22.66 17.01
C LEU A 28 -10.45 21.68 16.52
N SER A 29 -9.31 21.59 17.21
CA SER A 29 -8.23 20.68 16.83
C SER A 29 -8.08 19.44 17.72
N LYS A 30 -9.08 19.13 18.57
CA LYS A 30 -9.00 17.98 19.51
C LYS A 30 -9.75 16.71 19.07
N ASN A 31 -10.34 16.65 17.89
CA ASN A 31 -11.16 15.49 17.51
C ASN A 31 -10.72 14.73 16.25
N PHE A 32 -9.44 14.77 15.87
CA PHE A 32 -8.91 13.92 14.80
C PHE A 32 -7.67 13.09 15.18
N ILE A 33 -7.59 12.69 16.44
CA ILE A 33 -6.82 11.50 16.80
C ILE A 33 -7.83 10.37 16.92
N VAL A 34 -8.36 9.92 15.79
CA VAL A 34 -9.19 8.71 15.74
C VAL A 34 -8.27 7.51 15.91
N ASN A 35 -8.31 6.99 17.08
CA ASN A 35 -8.03 5.62 17.56
C ASN A 35 -7.63 4.57 16.51
N ALA A 36 -6.41 4.60 16.01
CA ALA A 36 -5.76 3.42 15.43
C ALA A 36 -5.51 2.31 16.49
N GLN A 37 -5.74 2.61 17.77
CA GLN A 37 -5.52 1.68 18.89
C GLN A 37 -6.66 0.68 19.15
N ASN A 38 -7.83 0.80 18.48
CA ASN A 38 -8.99 -0.05 18.72
C ASN A 38 -9.55 -0.73 17.47
N ALA A 39 -8.79 -0.84 16.39
CA ALA A 39 -9.21 -1.65 15.24
C ALA A 39 -9.33 -3.10 15.67
N LYS A 40 -10.50 -3.73 15.44
CA LYS A 40 -10.66 -5.17 15.65
C LYS A 40 -9.67 -5.89 14.72
N PRO A 41 -8.96 -6.92 15.23
CA PRO A 41 -8.09 -7.72 14.38
C PRO A 41 -8.85 -8.28 13.19
N VAL A 42 -8.39 -7.98 11.98
CA VAL A 42 -9.01 -8.43 10.73
C VAL A 42 -7.94 -8.69 9.68
N LEU A 43 -8.10 -9.78 8.96
CA LEU A 43 -7.31 -10.14 7.79
C LEU A 43 -8.26 -10.21 6.59
N ALA A 44 -7.98 -9.43 5.57
CA ALA A 44 -8.73 -9.40 4.32
C ALA A 44 -7.92 -10.13 3.24
N VAL A 45 -8.52 -11.10 2.57
CA VAL A 45 -7.86 -11.95 1.56
C VAL A 45 -8.70 -11.97 0.30
N LEU A 46 -8.11 -11.61 -0.83
CA LEU A 46 -8.77 -11.66 -2.12
C LEU A 46 -8.68 -13.04 -2.74
N ASN A 47 -9.79 -13.56 -3.22
CA ASN A 47 -9.89 -14.80 -3.99
C ASN A 47 -10.14 -14.43 -5.45
N LYS A 48 -9.08 -14.44 -6.22
CA LYS A 48 -9.05 -13.89 -7.57
C LYS A 48 -10.04 -14.56 -8.50
N ASN A 49 -10.10 -15.90 -8.51
CA ASN A 49 -10.97 -16.65 -9.39
C ASN A 49 -12.42 -16.74 -8.89
N ASP A 50 -12.66 -16.51 -7.60
CA ASP A 50 -14.01 -16.46 -7.03
C ASP A 50 -14.61 -15.05 -7.07
N SER A 51 -13.81 -14.02 -7.40
CA SER A 51 -14.19 -12.60 -7.32
C SER A 51 -14.80 -12.24 -5.97
N THR A 52 -14.09 -12.63 -4.89
CA THR A 52 -14.54 -12.38 -3.51
C THR A 52 -13.40 -11.88 -2.63
N LEU A 53 -13.77 -11.19 -1.55
CA LEU A 53 -12.92 -10.88 -0.41
C LEU A 53 -13.35 -11.75 0.77
N ALA A 54 -12.44 -12.58 1.29
CA ALA A 54 -12.63 -13.30 2.54
C ALA A 54 -12.18 -12.43 3.72
N ILE A 55 -12.99 -12.42 4.78
CA ILE A 55 -12.71 -11.73 6.04
C ILE A 55 -12.38 -12.81 7.07
N VAL A 56 -11.19 -12.74 7.64
CA VAL A 56 -10.62 -13.76 8.54
C VAL A 56 -10.26 -13.12 9.87
N ASP A 57 -10.48 -13.80 10.98
CA ASP A 57 -9.88 -13.42 12.27
C ASP A 57 -8.41 -13.87 12.28
N PRO A 58 -7.43 -12.96 12.29
CA PRO A 58 -6.02 -13.34 12.22
C PRO A 58 -5.49 -13.99 13.49
N ARG A 59 -6.26 -14.02 14.60
CA ARG A 59 -5.86 -14.61 15.87
C ARG A 59 -5.97 -16.13 15.81
N ASP A 60 -7.10 -16.65 15.34
CA ASP A 60 -7.43 -18.07 15.26
C ASP A 60 -7.66 -18.61 13.85
N MET A 61 -7.48 -17.75 12.84
CA MET A 61 -7.65 -18.04 11.40
C MET A 61 -9.08 -18.46 11.03
N LYS A 62 -10.08 -18.02 11.79
CA LYS A 62 -11.50 -18.31 11.51
C LYS A 62 -12.04 -17.40 10.42
N ILE A 63 -12.74 -17.98 9.44
CA ILE A 63 -13.48 -17.21 8.42
C ILE A 63 -14.67 -16.53 9.08
N LEU A 64 -14.73 -15.21 9.02
CA LEU A 64 -15.82 -14.39 9.53
C LEU A 64 -16.89 -14.13 8.46
N GLY A 65 -16.53 -14.18 7.19
CA GLY A 65 -17.44 -14.00 6.06
C GLY A 65 -16.72 -13.84 4.75
N LYS A 66 -17.48 -13.81 3.65
CA LYS A 66 -17.00 -13.52 2.30
C LYS A 66 -17.91 -12.46 1.68
N VAL A 67 -17.33 -11.54 0.90
CA VAL A 67 -18.04 -10.45 0.21
C VAL A 67 -17.70 -10.49 -1.27
N PRO A 68 -18.67 -10.46 -2.18
CA PRO A 68 -18.39 -10.32 -3.61
C PRO A 68 -17.64 -9.03 -3.93
N THR A 69 -16.74 -9.09 -4.88
CA THR A 69 -15.98 -7.95 -5.44
C THR A 69 -16.32 -7.75 -6.92
N GLY A 70 -15.59 -6.89 -7.63
CA GLY A 70 -15.54 -6.93 -9.08
C GLY A 70 -14.69 -8.09 -9.58
N ASP A 71 -14.61 -8.21 -10.90
CA ASP A 71 -13.94 -9.33 -11.58
C ASP A 71 -12.43 -9.33 -11.32
N SER A 72 -11.91 -10.52 -11.02
CA SER A 72 -10.48 -10.79 -10.82
C SER A 72 -9.78 -9.75 -9.94
N PRO A 73 -10.13 -9.65 -8.64
CA PRO A 73 -9.51 -8.70 -7.72
C PRO A 73 -8.06 -9.10 -7.45
N HIS A 74 -7.11 -8.14 -7.51
CA HIS A 74 -5.69 -8.42 -7.33
C HIS A 74 -5.11 -7.83 -6.04
N GLU A 75 -5.41 -6.56 -5.72
CA GLU A 75 -4.83 -5.88 -4.58
C GLU A 75 -5.91 -5.36 -3.63
N VAL A 76 -5.60 -5.37 -2.34
CA VAL A 76 -6.45 -4.84 -1.27
C VAL A 76 -5.63 -4.03 -0.28
N VAL A 77 -6.19 -2.89 0.13
CA VAL A 77 -5.69 -2.12 1.28
C VAL A 77 -6.82 -1.83 2.24
N LEU A 78 -6.50 -1.62 3.50
CA LEU A 78 -7.46 -1.26 4.53
C LEU A 78 -7.36 0.22 4.88
N SER A 79 -8.48 0.82 5.28
CA SER A 79 -8.46 2.13 5.92
C SER A 79 -7.62 2.08 7.20
N SER A 80 -7.08 3.22 7.62
CA SER A 80 -6.23 3.31 8.82
C SER A 80 -6.93 2.85 10.11
N ASP A 81 -8.25 2.90 10.17
CA ASP A 81 -9.06 2.38 11.28
C ASP A 81 -9.42 0.89 11.14
N GLY A 82 -9.00 0.24 10.05
CA GLY A 82 -9.23 -1.18 9.78
C GLY A 82 -10.68 -1.57 9.48
N ARG A 83 -11.58 -0.61 9.24
CA ARG A 83 -13.02 -0.89 9.02
C ARG A 83 -13.40 -1.08 7.56
N THR A 84 -12.66 -0.46 6.66
CA THR A 84 -12.98 -0.46 5.23
C THR A 84 -11.87 -1.09 4.43
N ALA A 85 -12.22 -2.01 3.54
CA ALA A 85 -11.33 -2.53 2.53
C ALA A 85 -11.58 -1.83 1.18
N PHE A 86 -10.48 -1.50 0.50
CA PHE A 86 -10.49 -0.99 -0.88
C PHE A 86 -9.84 -2.04 -1.76
N VAL A 87 -10.54 -2.48 -2.79
CA VAL A 87 -10.14 -3.61 -3.64
C VAL A 87 -10.02 -3.16 -5.08
N ALA A 88 -8.88 -3.40 -5.70
CA ALA A 88 -8.67 -3.18 -7.12
C ALA A 88 -9.26 -4.34 -7.92
N ASN A 89 -10.31 -4.06 -8.68
CA ASN A 89 -10.94 -5.02 -9.59
C ASN A 89 -10.25 -4.94 -10.95
N TYR A 90 -9.21 -5.75 -11.10
CA TYR A 90 -8.30 -5.70 -12.25
C TYR A 90 -8.96 -6.16 -13.55
N GLY A 91 -9.92 -7.08 -13.44
CA GLY A 91 -10.57 -7.74 -14.57
C GLY A 91 -9.76 -8.90 -15.13
N ALA A 92 -10.43 -9.91 -15.63
CA ALA A 92 -9.81 -11.09 -16.26
C ALA A 92 -9.54 -10.84 -17.76
N GLN A 93 -10.41 -11.33 -18.63
CA GLN A 93 -10.28 -11.12 -20.08
C GLN A 93 -10.59 -9.67 -20.47
N THR A 94 -11.64 -9.09 -19.89
CA THR A 94 -11.95 -7.67 -20.05
C THR A 94 -11.23 -6.86 -18.99
N PRO A 95 -10.50 -5.78 -19.35
CA PRO A 95 -9.88 -4.91 -18.37
C PRO A 95 -10.89 -4.33 -17.38
N GLY A 96 -10.65 -4.53 -16.10
CA GLY A 96 -11.47 -3.91 -15.05
C GLY A 96 -11.25 -2.40 -14.97
N SER A 97 -12.24 -1.68 -14.43
CA SER A 97 -12.22 -0.23 -14.26
C SER A 97 -12.92 0.21 -12.97
N SER A 98 -12.74 -0.54 -11.88
CA SER A 98 -13.44 -0.19 -10.65
C SER A 98 -12.66 -0.52 -9.38
N LEU A 99 -13.01 0.17 -8.28
CA LEU A 99 -12.66 -0.24 -6.92
C LEU A 99 -13.92 -0.68 -6.17
N SER A 100 -13.85 -1.80 -5.45
CA SER A 100 -14.85 -2.15 -4.45
C SER A 100 -14.49 -1.52 -3.11
N VAL A 101 -15.44 -0.86 -2.46
CA VAL A 101 -15.33 -0.29 -1.12
C VAL A 101 -16.21 -1.13 -0.20
N ILE A 102 -15.59 -1.88 0.71
CA ILE A 102 -16.25 -2.93 1.49
C ILE A 102 -16.14 -2.60 2.98
N ASP A 103 -17.27 -2.58 3.67
CA ASP A 103 -17.32 -2.53 5.13
C ASP A 103 -17.09 -3.93 5.72
N LEU A 104 -16.01 -4.05 6.51
CA LEU A 104 -15.57 -5.33 7.06
C LEU A 104 -16.39 -5.78 8.27
N GLU A 105 -17.06 -4.86 8.97
CA GLU A 105 -17.91 -5.19 10.12
C GLU A 105 -19.27 -5.71 9.64
N THR A 106 -19.93 -4.98 8.74
CA THR A 106 -21.23 -5.39 8.17
C THR A 106 -21.09 -6.43 7.06
N LYS A 107 -19.86 -6.61 6.53
CA LYS A 107 -19.53 -7.57 5.45
C LYS A 107 -20.32 -7.29 4.19
N LYS A 108 -20.37 -6.02 3.79
CA LYS A 108 -21.10 -5.55 2.61
C LYS A 108 -20.25 -4.64 1.76
N GLU A 109 -20.40 -4.74 0.45
CA GLU A 109 -19.90 -3.70 -0.45
C GLU A 109 -20.76 -2.45 -0.25
N LEU A 110 -20.12 -1.37 0.22
CA LEU A 110 -20.78 -0.06 0.40
C LEU A 110 -21.03 0.64 -0.92
N ARG A 111 -20.06 0.50 -1.83
CA ARG A 111 -20.12 1.06 -3.19
C ARG A 111 -19.06 0.45 -4.09
N ARG A 112 -19.33 0.49 -5.38
CA ARG A 112 -18.35 0.23 -6.43
C ARG A 112 -18.04 1.55 -7.12
N VAL A 113 -16.78 1.94 -7.06
CA VAL A 113 -16.28 3.20 -7.64
C VAL A 113 -15.94 2.93 -9.10
N ASP A 114 -16.62 3.63 -10.01
CA ASP A 114 -16.22 3.61 -11.43
C ASP A 114 -14.96 4.47 -11.61
N LEU A 115 -13.94 3.87 -12.19
CA LEU A 115 -12.66 4.52 -12.47
C LEU A 115 -12.52 4.94 -13.93
N SER A 116 -13.53 4.64 -14.79
CA SER A 116 -13.43 4.92 -16.24
C SER A 116 -12.99 6.36 -16.50
N PRO A 117 -12.06 6.59 -17.44
CA PRO A 117 -11.48 5.64 -18.40
C PRO A 117 -10.20 4.92 -17.91
N LEU A 118 -9.92 4.89 -16.60
CA LEU A 118 -8.75 4.21 -16.04
C LEU A 118 -9.00 2.70 -15.98
N LEU A 119 -8.10 1.93 -16.60
CA LEU A 119 -8.24 0.50 -16.79
C LEU A 119 -7.14 -0.27 -16.05
N ARG A 120 -7.48 -1.49 -15.63
CA ARG A 120 -6.61 -2.40 -14.89
C ARG A 120 -6.02 -1.73 -13.64
N PRO A 121 -6.87 -1.30 -12.69
CA PRO A 121 -6.37 -0.85 -11.40
C PRO A 121 -5.64 -2.01 -10.72
N HIS A 122 -4.39 -1.78 -10.28
CA HIS A 122 -3.58 -2.83 -9.69
C HIS A 122 -2.98 -2.41 -8.35
N GLY A 123 -1.71 -2.00 -8.31
CA GLY A 123 -1.04 -1.66 -7.05
C GLY A 123 -1.83 -0.64 -6.24
N LEU A 124 -2.10 -0.95 -4.99
CA LEU A 124 -2.84 -0.09 -4.06
C LEU A 124 -1.98 0.31 -2.88
N GLN A 125 -2.13 1.55 -2.42
CA GLN A 125 -1.61 2.00 -1.14
C GLN A 125 -2.55 3.02 -0.49
N GLU A 126 -2.86 2.82 0.80
CA GLU A 126 -3.53 3.83 1.63
C GLU A 126 -2.48 4.73 2.27
N ILE A 127 -2.59 6.05 2.09
CA ILE A 127 -1.77 7.04 2.77
C ILE A 127 -2.64 8.26 3.12
N GLY A 128 -2.75 8.55 4.41
CA GLY A 128 -3.45 9.74 4.90
C GLY A 128 -4.93 9.80 4.53
N GLY A 129 -5.61 8.67 4.53
CA GLY A 129 -7.03 8.55 4.20
C GLY A 129 -7.31 8.56 2.70
N LYS A 130 -6.29 8.52 1.85
CA LYS A 130 -6.41 8.47 0.39
C LYS A 130 -5.90 7.15 -0.15
N ILE A 131 -6.49 6.69 -1.25
CA ILE A 131 -6.11 5.44 -1.91
C ILE A 131 -5.38 5.78 -3.20
N TYR A 132 -4.08 5.53 -3.21
CA TYR A 132 -3.27 5.63 -4.41
C TYR A 132 -3.28 4.29 -5.14
N PHE A 133 -3.40 4.34 -6.45
CA PHE A 133 -3.46 3.14 -7.27
C PHE A 133 -2.79 3.34 -8.63
N THR A 134 -2.30 2.25 -9.21
CA THR A 134 -1.88 2.24 -10.60
C THR A 134 -3.05 1.91 -11.52
N ALA A 135 -3.14 2.61 -12.66
CA ALA A 135 -3.97 2.21 -13.79
C ALA A 135 -3.02 1.69 -14.88
N GLU A 136 -2.82 0.38 -14.88
CA GLU A 136 -1.73 -0.27 -15.63
C GLU A 136 -1.80 0.00 -17.13
N THR A 137 -2.99 -0.17 -17.72
CA THR A 137 -3.22 0.08 -19.15
C THR A 137 -2.99 1.55 -19.52
N ASN A 138 -3.32 2.48 -18.63
CA ASN A 138 -3.18 3.91 -18.87
C ASN A 138 -1.78 4.44 -18.55
N ARG A 139 -0.90 3.62 -17.96
CA ARG A 139 0.47 4.02 -17.54
C ARG A 139 0.43 5.20 -16.56
N MET A 140 -0.41 5.08 -15.53
CA MET A 140 -0.70 6.16 -14.59
C MET A 140 -0.68 5.68 -13.14
N ILE A 141 -0.39 6.63 -12.25
CA ILE A 141 -0.79 6.59 -10.83
C ILE A 141 -2.00 7.52 -10.70
N ALA A 142 -2.99 7.11 -9.93
CA ALA A 142 -4.13 7.94 -9.60
C ALA A 142 -4.44 7.88 -8.10
N ARG A 143 -5.23 8.82 -7.60
CA ARG A 143 -5.65 8.91 -6.21
C ARG A 143 -7.16 8.99 -6.12
N TYR A 144 -7.75 8.03 -5.41
CA TYR A 144 -9.15 8.07 -5.01
C TYR A 144 -9.28 8.65 -3.61
N ASP A 145 -10.17 9.61 -3.45
CA ASP A 145 -10.55 10.20 -2.16
C ASP A 145 -11.86 9.59 -1.66
N PRO A 146 -11.80 8.72 -0.62
CA PRO A 146 -13.01 8.12 -0.06
C PRO A 146 -14.00 9.14 0.55
N ALA A 147 -13.51 10.28 1.04
CA ALA A 147 -14.34 11.31 1.66
C ALA A 147 -15.21 12.07 0.66
N THR A 148 -14.68 12.32 -0.54
CA THR A 148 -15.40 13.00 -1.63
C THR A 148 -15.97 12.03 -2.66
N ASN A 149 -15.60 10.74 -2.58
CA ASN A 149 -15.94 9.69 -3.53
C ASN A 149 -15.52 10.03 -4.98
N LYS A 150 -14.30 10.56 -5.15
CA LYS A 150 -13.78 10.97 -6.46
C LYS A 150 -12.34 10.55 -6.66
N VAL A 151 -11.95 10.29 -7.90
CA VAL A 151 -10.56 10.35 -8.33
C VAL A 151 -10.21 11.83 -8.48
N ASP A 152 -9.39 12.35 -7.58
CA ASP A 152 -9.10 13.79 -7.46
C ASP A 152 -7.69 14.17 -7.92
N TRP A 153 -6.86 13.18 -8.25
CA TRP A 153 -5.52 13.39 -8.77
C TRP A 153 -5.07 12.19 -9.62
N MET A 154 -4.32 12.46 -10.68
CA MET A 154 -3.68 11.45 -11.51
C MET A 154 -2.41 11.98 -12.17
N MET A 155 -1.44 11.11 -12.42
CA MET A 155 -0.17 11.43 -13.07
C MET A 155 0.30 10.27 -13.94
N GLY A 156 0.68 10.59 -15.18
CA GLY A 156 1.28 9.61 -16.10
C GLY A 156 2.70 9.23 -15.69
N THR A 157 3.02 7.95 -15.74
CA THR A 157 4.39 7.44 -15.56
C THR A 157 5.19 7.47 -16.86
N GLY A 158 4.49 7.45 -18.00
CA GLY A 158 5.12 7.31 -19.31
C GLY A 158 5.70 5.92 -19.60
N GLN A 159 5.50 4.95 -18.69
CA GLN A 159 6.10 3.62 -18.77
C GLN A 159 5.03 2.53 -18.96
N ASN A 160 5.39 1.44 -19.63
CA ASN A 160 4.49 0.34 -19.90
C ASN A 160 4.30 -0.54 -18.67
N ALA A 161 3.05 -0.98 -18.44
CA ALA A 161 2.67 -1.84 -17.33
C ALA A 161 3.18 -1.29 -15.98
N SER A 162 2.77 -0.05 -15.64
CA SER A 162 2.99 0.50 -14.29
C SER A 162 2.13 -0.27 -13.30
N HIS A 163 2.75 -1.24 -12.62
CA HIS A 163 2.08 -2.34 -11.94
C HIS A 163 1.83 -2.07 -10.46
N MET A 164 2.88 -2.00 -9.68
CA MET A 164 2.78 -1.72 -8.24
C MET A 164 3.17 -0.28 -7.94
N VAL A 165 2.64 0.28 -6.85
CA VAL A 165 2.96 1.63 -6.35
C VAL A 165 3.30 1.58 -4.88
N VAL A 166 4.33 2.33 -4.50
CA VAL A 166 4.65 2.65 -3.10
C VAL A 166 4.90 4.15 -2.97
N GLY A 167 4.52 4.74 -1.86
CA GLY A 167 4.67 6.16 -1.60
C GLY A 167 5.15 6.46 -0.18
N ALA A 168 5.86 7.56 -0.03
CA ALA A 168 6.25 8.08 1.26
C ALA A 168 5.02 8.58 2.04
N LEU A 169 5.04 8.44 3.37
CA LEU A 169 3.93 8.81 4.24
C LEU A 169 3.58 10.31 4.18
N ASP A 170 4.53 11.16 3.78
CA ASP A 170 4.30 12.59 3.56
C ASP A 170 3.58 12.90 2.23
N GLN A 171 3.26 11.88 1.45
CA GLN A 171 2.58 11.95 0.15
C GLN A 171 3.32 12.78 -0.91
N LYS A 172 4.63 13.00 -0.76
CA LYS A 172 5.42 13.81 -1.69
C LYS A 172 6.20 13.01 -2.71
N LYS A 173 6.44 11.75 -2.44
CA LYS A 173 7.24 10.90 -3.31
C LYS A 173 6.62 9.53 -3.48
N PHE A 174 6.51 9.10 -4.73
CA PHE A 174 5.94 7.80 -5.11
C PHE A 174 6.88 7.08 -6.06
N TYR A 175 6.80 5.75 -6.05
CA TYR A 175 7.54 4.89 -6.95
C TYR A 175 6.62 3.85 -7.56
N THR A 176 6.79 3.57 -8.86
CA THR A 176 6.11 2.45 -9.53
C THR A 176 7.11 1.49 -10.14
N ALA A 177 6.83 0.19 -10.01
CA ALA A 177 7.47 -0.84 -10.81
C ALA A 177 6.78 -0.91 -12.18
N ASN A 178 7.54 -0.83 -13.28
CA ASN A 178 7.02 -0.83 -14.64
C ASN A 178 7.52 -2.07 -15.37
N ILE A 179 6.71 -3.15 -15.32
CA ILE A 179 7.10 -4.51 -15.75
C ILE A 179 7.61 -4.53 -17.18
N ALA A 180 6.88 -3.90 -18.11
CA ALA A 180 7.19 -3.95 -19.54
C ALA A 180 8.13 -2.82 -20.01
N SER A 181 8.73 -2.08 -19.08
CA SER A 181 9.71 -1.03 -19.38
C SER A 181 11.03 -1.21 -18.62
N ASP A 182 11.18 -2.30 -17.86
CA ASP A 182 12.40 -2.60 -17.09
C ASP A 182 12.88 -1.39 -16.27
N SER A 183 11.94 -0.69 -15.64
CA SER A 183 12.21 0.58 -14.95
C SER A 183 11.37 0.76 -13.70
N VAL A 184 11.84 1.67 -12.85
CA VAL A 184 11.06 2.26 -11.77
C VAL A 184 10.83 3.73 -12.10
N THR A 185 9.60 4.21 -11.97
CA THR A 185 9.32 5.64 -12.03
C THR A 185 9.34 6.20 -10.61
N ALA A 186 10.20 7.21 -10.36
CA ALA A 186 10.11 8.05 -9.17
C ALA A 186 9.33 9.33 -9.54
N LEU A 187 8.26 9.61 -8.78
CA LEU A 187 7.44 10.79 -8.92
C LEU A 187 7.59 11.64 -7.66
N GLU A 188 8.10 12.87 -7.81
CA GLU A 188 8.26 13.83 -6.72
C GLU A 188 7.25 14.97 -6.91
N LEU A 189 6.29 15.10 -5.98
CA LEU A 189 5.28 16.14 -6.03
C LEU A 189 5.85 17.47 -5.53
N GLN A 190 5.66 18.55 -6.27
CA GLN A 190 6.03 19.90 -5.86
C GLN A 190 4.87 20.54 -5.08
N ASN A 191 5.19 21.14 -3.93
CA ASN A 191 4.18 21.70 -3.03
C ASN A 191 3.62 23.05 -3.49
N VAL A 192 4.28 23.72 -4.44
CA VAL A 192 3.93 25.08 -4.83
C VAL A 192 3.49 25.11 -6.29
N PRO A 193 2.17 25.17 -6.57
CA PRO A 193 1.71 25.45 -7.92
C PRO A 193 2.24 26.83 -8.38
N PRO A 194 2.64 26.99 -9.65
CA PRO A 194 2.51 26.03 -10.76
C PRO A 194 3.74 25.14 -10.98
N ALA A 195 4.58 24.89 -9.96
CA ALA A 195 5.76 24.05 -10.13
C ALA A 195 5.37 22.64 -10.59
N PRO A 196 5.94 22.14 -11.69
CA PRO A 196 5.63 20.81 -12.18
C PRO A 196 6.21 19.75 -11.25
N SER A 197 5.51 18.62 -11.12
CA SER A 197 6.07 17.44 -10.47
C SER A 197 7.29 16.94 -11.24
N LYS A 198 8.29 16.44 -10.52
CA LYS A 198 9.47 15.86 -11.14
C LYS A 198 9.26 14.35 -11.32
N ILE A 199 9.47 13.88 -12.54
CA ILE A 199 9.43 12.45 -12.88
C ILE A 199 10.84 12.01 -13.24
N THR A 200 11.33 10.96 -12.61
CA THR A 200 12.63 10.35 -12.90
C THR A 200 12.41 8.89 -13.27
N GLN A 201 12.91 8.47 -14.43
CA GLN A 201 12.95 7.07 -14.83
C GLN A 201 14.27 6.45 -14.36
N ILE A 202 14.17 5.36 -13.62
CA ILE A 202 15.30 4.65 -13.05
C ILE A 202 15.36 3.29 -13.74
N ALA A 203 16.42 3.05 -14.50
CA ALA A 203 16.64 1.74 -15.10
C ALA A 203 16.94 0.72 -14.01
N VAL A 204 16.25 -0.41 -14.04
CA VAL A 204 16.45 -1.58 -13.17
C VAL A 204 16.57 -2.84 -14.04
N GLY A 205 16.73 -4.00 -13.40
CA GLY A 205 16.74 -5.27 -14.11
C GLY A 205 15.39 -5.62 -14.73
N LYS A 206 15.32 -6.82 -15.32
CA LYS A 206 14.21 -7.25 -16.18
C LYS A 206 12.96 -7.62 -15.40
N GLN A 207 11.81 -7.13 -15.92
CA GLN A 207 10.46 -7.41 -15.41
C GLN A 207 10.32 -7.07 -13.90
N PRO A 208 10.51 -5.80 -13.50
CA PRO A 208 10.24 -5.36 -12.14
C PRO A 208 8.74 -5.45 -11.86
N GLU A 209 8.35 -6.26 -10.87
CA GLU A 209 6.96 -6.46 -10.47
C GLU A 209 6.73 -6.04 -9.01
N ALA A 210 7.38 -6.74 -8.08
CA ALA A 210 7.33 -6.39 -6.68
C ALA A 210 8.05 -5.07 -6.40
N ILE A 211 7.50 -4.25 -5.50
CA ILE A 211 8.16 -3.05 -5.02
C ILE A 211 7.75 -2.77 -3.58
N ASP A 212 8.70 -2.37 -2.75
CA ASP A 212 8.42 -1.85 -1.42
C ASP A 212 9.38 -0.73 -1.04
N LEU A 213 8.90 0.18 -0.20
CA LEU A 213 9.67 1.30 0.35
C LEU A 213 10.09 0.95 1.77
N SER A 214 11.37 1.12 2.09
CA SER A 214 11.83 0.93 3.47
C SER A 214 11.07 1.85 4.43
N PRO A 215 10.76 1.42 5.66
CA PRO A 215 10.01 2.23 6.63
C PRO A 215 10.65 3.57 6.96
N ASP A 216 11.98 3.69 6.82
CA ASP A 216 12.73 4.94 6.98
C ASP A 216 12.73 5.81 5.71
N GLY A 217 12.11 5.33 4.61
CA GLY A 217 11.99 6.04 3.35
C GLY A 217 13.27 6.16 2.53
N ARG A 218 14.35 5.46 2.89
CA ARG A 218 15.67 5.65 2.24
C ARG A 218 15.92 4.76 1.03
N GLU A 219 15.25 3.62 0.96
CA GLU A 219 15.47 2.65 -0.11
C GLU A 219 14.14 2.12 -0.66
N VAL A 220 14.11 1.90 -1.96
CA VAL A 220 13.07 1.14 -2.64
C VAL A 220 13.67 -0.18 -3.10
N TRP A 221 13.05 -1.29 -2.72
CA TRP A 221 13.46 -2.62 -3.13
C TRP A 221 12.51 -3.15 -4.19
N VAL A 222 13.06 -3.62 -5.29
CA VAL A 222 12.32 -3.96 -6.51
C VAL A 222 12.62 -5.39 -6.91
N GLY A 223 11.62 -6.26 -6.87
CA GLY A 223 11.74 -7.66 -7.29
C GLY A 223 11.72 -7.80 -8.81
N LEU A 224 12.70 -8.51 -9.35
CA LEU A 224 12.94 -8.71 -10.78
C LEU A 224 12.56 -10.12 -11.18
N ASN A 225 11.40 -10.28 -11.83
CA ASN A 225 10.86 -11.58 -12.17
C ASN A 225 11.75 -12.39 -13.12
N ALA A 226 12.32 -11.76 -14.14
CA ALA A 226 13.12 -12.45 -15.14
C ALA A 226 14.56 -12.71 -14.70
N GLU A 227 15.03 -12.07 -13.62
CA GLU A 227 16.42 -12.20 -13.17
C GLU A 227 16.57 -12.96 -11.86
N GLY A 228 15.46 -13.24 -11.16
CA GLY A 228 15.50 -13.89 -9.84
C GLY A 228 16.32 -13.07 -8.84
N ALA A 229 16.08 -11.78 -8.78
CA ALA A 229 16.87 -10.84 -7.98
C ALA A 229 16.01 -9.69 -7.44
N ILE A 230 16.59 -8.90 -6.58
CA ILE A 230 16.06 -7.61 -6.10
C ILE A 230 17.06 -6.52 -6.48
N ASP A 231 16.59 -5.45 -7.12
CA ASP A 231 17.34 -4.21 -7.26
C ASP A 231 16.96 -3.24 -6.14
N ILE A 232 17.95 -2.56 -5.61
CA ILE A 232 17.79 -1.55 -4.56
C ILE A 232 18.06 -0.18 -5.16
N VAL A 233 17.10 0.74 -4.97
CA VAL A 233 17.17 2.13 -5.42
C VAL A 233 17.29 3.01 -4.18
N GLU A 234 18.27 3.94 -4.19
CA GLU A 234 18.40 4.97 -3.17
C GLU A 234 17.42 6.10 -3.44
N THR A 235 16.57 6.43 -2.47
CA THR A 235 15.50 7.43 -2.66
C THR A 235 16.02 8.86 -2.71
N ALA A 236 17.13 9.18 -2.02
CA ALA A 236 17.71 10.51 -2.01
C ALA A 236 18.20 10.96 -3.38
N THR A 237 18.75 10.04 -4.17
CA THR A 237 19.34 10.31 -5.49
C THR A 237 18.50 9.80 -6.64
N ASN A 238 17.52 8.92 -6.39
CA ASN A 238 16.76 8.15 -7.38
C ASN A 238 17.68 7.34 -8.31
N LYS A 239 18.70 6.69 -7.76
CA LYS A 239 19.66 5.88 -8.52
C LYS A 239 19.66 4.44 -8.02
N PHE A 240 19.91 3.52 -8.97
CA PHE A 240 20.27 2.15 -8.63
C PHE A 240 21.48 2.15 -7.66
N LYS A 241 21.40 1.33 -6.63
CA LYS A 241 22.43 1.20 -5.59
C LYS A 241 23.15 -0.15 -5.67
N GLU A 242 22.40 -1.24 -5.60
CA GLU A 242 22.93 -2.59 -5.59
C GLU A 242 21.89 -3.64 -5.98
N LYS A 243 22.34 -4.85 -6.30
CA LYS A 243 21.50 -6.00 -6.66
C LYS A 243 21.72 -7.16 -5.69
N VAL A 244 20.62 -7.73 -5.18
CA VAL A 244 20.59 -8.92 -4.34
C VAL A 244 20.07 -10.09 -5.15
N LYS A 245 20.87 -11.13 -5.37
CA LYS A 245 20.46 -12.34 -6.10
C LYS A 245 19.70 -13.28 -5.18
N LEU A 246 18.54 -13.77 -5.63
CA LEU A 246 17.69 -14.74 -4.92
C LEU A 246 17.74 -16.13 -5.56
N GLY A 247 18.08 -16.19 -6.86
CA GLY A 247 18.15 -17.42 -7.65
C GLY A 247 16.88 -17.77 -8.40
N GLU A 248 15.73 -17.28 -7.96
CA GLU A 248 14.42 -17.53 -8.56
C GLU A 248 13.52 -16.29 -8.48
N ARG A 249 12.43 -16.28 -9.24
CA ARG A 249 11.45 -15.21 -9.34
C ARG A 249 10.84 -14.83 -7.98
N PRO A 250 11.04 -13.60 -7.48
CA PRO A 250 10.28 -13.07 -6.35
C PRO A 250 8.93 -12.53 -6.84
N TYR A 251 7.80 -12.93 -6.20
CA TYR A 251 6.48 -12.37 -6.52
C TYR A 251 6.16 -11.14 -5.68
N ARG A 252 6.47 -11.16 -4.39
CA ARG A 252 6.43 -9.99 -3.50
C ARG A 252 7.76 -9.82 -2.79
N VAL A 253 8.07 -8.57 -2.50
CA VAL A 253 9.22 -8.15 -1.70
C VAL A 253 8.68 -7.14 -0.70
N LYS A 254 8.71 -7.46 0.60
CA LYS A 254 8.09 -6.61 1.63
C LYS A 254 8.99 -6.46 2.84
N PHE A 255 9.16 -5.22 3.31
CA PHE A 255 9.80 -4.93 4.58
C PHE A 255 8.91 -5.34 5.75
N THR A 256 9.51 -5.89 6.81
CA THR A 256 8.84 -5.94 8.11
C THR A 256 8.62 -4.52 8.64
N PRO A 257 7.61 -4.27 9.49
CA PRO A 257 7.29 -2.92 9.98
C PRO A 257 8.44 -2.21 10.69
N ASP A 258 9.36 -2.96 11.31
CA ASP A 258 10.56 -2.41 11.95
C ASP A 258 11.71 -2.12 10.97
N GLY A 259 11.56 -2.46 9.71
CA GLY A 259 12.54 -2.24 8.64
C GLY A 259 13.80 -3.09 8.73
N LYS A 260 13.89 -4.06 9.66
CA LYS A 260 15.10 -4.85 9.86
C LYS A 260 15.25 -6.01 8.89
N THR A 261 14.13 -6.55 8.45
CA THR A 261 14.12 -7.67 7.50
C THR A 261 13.25 -7.36 6.29
N VAL A 262 13.56 -8.06 5.20
CA VAL A 262 12.76 -8.09 3.98
C VAL A 262 12.39 -9.53 3.71
N VAL A 263 11.13 -9.78 3.40
CA VAL A 263 10.66 -11.10 3.02
C VAL A 263 10.24 -11.10 1.56
N ALA A 264 10.81 -12.03 0.79
CA ALA A 264 10.40 -12.28 -0.58
C ALA A 264 9.58 -13.56 -0.66
N THR A 265 8.44 -13.52 -1.36
CA THR A 265 7.66 -14.73 -1.68
C THR A 265 8.14 -15.32 -2.99
N MET A 266 8.46 -16.62 -2.99
CA MET A 266 9.08 -17.36 -4.09
C MET A 266 8.12 -18.46 -4.58
N PRO A 267 7.19 -18.15 -5.50
CA PRO A 267 6.14 -19.12 -5.89
C PRO A 267 6.70 -20.37 -6.57
N ASN A 268 7.74 -20.26 -7.40
CA ASN A 268 8.29 -21.40 -8.13
C ASN A 268 8.96 -22.43 -7.21
N THR A 269 9.62 -21.99 -6.14
CA THR A 269 10.28 -22.88 -5.17
C THR A 269 9.44 -23.17 -3.95
N LYS A 270 8.25 -22.51 -3.83
CA LYS A 270 7.34 -22.60 -2.68
C LYS A 270 8.03 -22.23 -1.36
N GLU A 271 8.73 -21.10 -1.38
CA GLU A 271 9.53 -20.64 -0.24
C GLU A 271 9.24 -19.17 0.09
N LEU A 272 9.53 -18.81 1.33
CA LEU A 272 9.81 -17.43 1.70
C LEU A 272 11.31 -17.29 1.92
N ILE A 273 11.91 -16.26 1.36
CA ILE A 273 13.31 -15.88 1.66
C ILE A 273 13.25 -14.69 2.61
N VAL A 274 13.89 -14.82 3.76
CA VAL A 274 14.03 -13.74 4.75
C VAL A 274 15.43 -13.18 4.66
N LEU A 275 15.54 -11.89 4.37
CA LEU A 275 16.80 -11.15 4.21
C LEU A 275 16.97 -10.16 5.37
N ASP A 276 18.20 -9.99 5.83
CA ASP A 276 18.59 -8.86 6.66
C ASP A 276 18.65 -7.59 5.82
N ALA A 277 17.86 -6.58 6.18
CA ALA A 277 17.75 -5.36 5.38
C ALA A 277 19.03 -4.52 5.36
N ALA A 278 19.89 -4.59 6.39
CA ALA A 278 21.12 -3.81 6.47
C ALA A 278 22.28 -4.48 5.73
N THR A 279 22.43 -5.80 5.86
CA THR A 279 23.54 -6.56 5.29
C THR A 279 23.23 -7.18 3.92
N ARG A 280 21.96 -7.19 3.50
CA ARG A 280 21.43 -7.82 2.27
C ARG A 280 21.57 -9.35 2.25
N LYS A 281 21.97 -9.94 3.35
CA LYS A 281 22.23 -11.38 3.44
C LYS A 281 20.95 -12.15 3.74
N GLU A 282 20.84 -13.32 3.17
CA GLU A 282 19.81 -14.28 3.52
C GLU A 282 19.99 -14.75 4.98
N ILE A 283 18.95 -14.61 5.77
CA ILE A 283 18.87 -15.11 7.15
C ILE A 283 18.38 -16.55 7.14
N LYS A 284 17.31 -16.82 6.38
CA LYS A 284 16.68 -18.14 6.29
C LYS A 284 15.77 -18.29 5.08
N ARG A 285 15.44 -19.54 4.76
CA ARG A 285 14.36 -19.92 3.86
C ARG A 285 13.31 -20.69 4.64
N ILE A 286 12.05 -20.42 4.36
CA ILE A 286 10.90 -21.10 4.96
C ILE A 286 10.18 -21.82 3.83
N LYS A 287 10.22 -23.15 3.83
CA LYS A 287 9.50 -23.98 2.86
C LYS A 287 8.02 -24.04 3.18
N LEU A 288 7.21 -23.95 2.13
CA LEU A 288 5.76 -24.04 2.17
C LEU A 288 5.26 -25.21 1.32
N GLU A 289 4.06 -25.67 1.59
CA GLU A 289 3.42 -26.74 0.78
C GLU A 289 2.85 -26.22 -0.55
N SER A 290 2.63 -24.91 -0.65
CA SER A 290 1.97 -24.25 -1.78
C SER A 290 2.72 -22.99 -2.18
N ALA A 291 2.56 -22.58 -3.44
CA ALA A 291 3.17 -21.39 -3.99
C ALA A 291 2.67 -20.10 -3.28
N PRO A 292 3.54 -19.33 -2.61
CA PRO A 292 3.18 -18.08 -1.93
C PRO A 292 3.05 -16.93 -2.92
N LEU A 293 1.99 -16.12 -2.78
CA LEU A 293 1.83 -14.87 -3.53
C LEU A 293 1.87 -13.66 -2.59
N GLY A 294 0.71 -13.14 -2.17
CA GLY A 294 0.59 -11.99 -1.29
C GLY A 294 1.17 -12.24 0.10
N ILE A 295 1.72 -11.20 0.71
CA ILE A 295 2.26 -11.23 2.08
C ILE A 295 2.02 -9.93 2.80
N VAL A 296 1.60 -10.01 4.07
CA VAL A 296 1.54 -8.90 5.02
C VAL A 296 2.01 -9.36 6.40
N PHE A 297 2.34 -8.41 7.26
CA PHE A 297 2.87 -8.68 8.60
C PHE A 297 1.96 -8.16 9.70
N SER A 298 2.00 -8.81 10.87
CA SER A 298 1.57 -8.20 12.12
C SER A 298 2.39 -6.94 12.42
N LYS A 299 1.85 -6.03 13.22
CA LYS A 299 2.50 -4.75 13.55
C LYS A 299 3.88 -4.93 14.21
N ASP A 300 4.08 -6.01 14.96
CA ASP A 300 5.36 -6.34 15.59
C ASP A 300 6.36 -7.04 14.64
N GLY A 301 5.94 -7.31 13.40
CA GLY A 301 6.77 -7.96 12.38
C GLY A 301 7.07 -9.44 12.61
N LYS A 302 6.52 -10.07 13.66
CA LYS A 302 6.84 -11.48 14.01
C LYS A 302 6.01 -12.50 13.27
N THR A 303 4.80 -12.10 12.86
CA THR A 303 3.87 -12.98 12.14
C THR A 303 3.70 -12.48 10.70
N ALA A 304 3.82 -13.36 9.73
CA ALA A 304 3.43 -13.14 8.36
C ALA A 304 2.11 -13.84 8.03
N PHE A 305 1.27 -13.18 7.24
CA PHE A 305 0.10 -13.80 6.60
C PHE A 305 0.38 -13.87 5.11
N VAL A 306 0.33 -15.10 4.55
CA VAL A 306 0.78 -15.38 3.18
C VAL A 306 -0.30 -16.15 2.43
N THR A 307 -0.68 -15.68 1.26
CA THR A 307 -1.62 -16.42 0.40
C THR A 307 -0.92 -17.58 -0.30
N ALA A 308 -1.56 -18.73 -0.31
CA ALA A 308 -1.05 -20.01 -0.80
C ALA A 308 -1.93 -20.50 -1.95
N VAL A 309 -1.56 -20.13 -3.18
CA VAL A 309 -2.43 -20.11 -4.34
C VAL A 309 -2.88 -21.49 -4.84
N GLU A 310 -2.06 -22.52 -4.68
CA GLU A 310 -2.39 -23.88 -5.15
C GLU A 310 -3.32 -24.65 -4.21
N THR A 311 -3.42 -24.20 -2.96
CA THR A 311 -4.20 -24.86 -1.92
C THR A 311 -5.41 -24.05 -1.44
N ASP A 312 -5.61 -22.82 -2.01
CA ASP A 312 -6.73 -21.94 -1.68
C ASP A 312 -6.73 -21.45 -0.21
N PHE A 313 -5.56 -21.42 0.45
CA PHE A 313 -5.39 -21.00 1.83
C PHE A 313 -4.70 -19.65 1.98
N VAL A 314 -4.97 -19.01 3.10
CA VAL A 314 -4.05 -18.04 3.70
C VAL A 314 -3.36 -18.70 4.89
N LEU A 315 -2.04 -18.57 4.96
CA LEU A 315 -1.18 -19.14 5.99
C LEU A 315 -0.80 -18.09 7.02
N LYS A 316 -0.79 -18.45 8.29
CA LYS A 316 -0.21 -17.67 9.39
C LYS A 316 1.13 -18.28 9.75
N ILE A 317 2.21 -17.51 9.65
CA ILE A 317 3.59 -17.99 9.77
C ILE A 317 4.29 -17.23 10.89
N ASP A 318 4.87 -17.97 11.83
CA ASP A 318 5.84 -17.45 12.80
C ASP A 318 7.20 -17.27 12.07
N LEU A 319 7.60 -16.04 11.82
CA LEU A 319 8.83 -15.75 11.06
C LEU A 319 10.10 -16.11 11.84
N GLU A 320 10.08 -16.04 13.18
CA GLU A 320 11.22 -16.39 14.00
C GLU A 320 11.48 -17.89 13.95
N LYS A 321 10.43 -18.71 14.15
CA LYS A 321 10.51 -20.17 14.08
C LYS A 321 10.57 -20.70 12.65
N GLY A 322 10.10 -19.93 11.66
CA GLY A 322 9.97 -20.36 10.27
C GLY A 322 8.89 -21.44 10.10
N GLN A 323 7.79 -21.35 10.83
CA GLN A 323 6.75 -22.39 10.88
C GLN A 323 5.37 -21.84 10.58
N VAL A 324 4.56 -22.60 9.86
CA VAL A 324 3.13 -22.35 9.72
C VAL A 324 2.45 -22.69 11.03
N ILE A 325 1.82 -21.69 11.67
CA ILE A 325 1.14 -21.79 12.96
C ILE A 325 -0.39 -21.71 12.87
N GLY A 326 -0.91 -21.53 11.66
CA GLY A 326 -2.35 -21.49 11.38
C GLY A 326 -2.61 -21.34 9.89
N LYS A 327 -3.82 -21.71 9.47
CA LYS A 327 -4.27 -21.54 8.08
C LYS A 327 -5.80 -21.43 8.01
N ALA A 328 -6.30 -20.76 6.95
CA ALA A 328 -7.72 -20.67 6.62
C ALA A 328 -7.95 -20.88 5.13
N GLU A 329 -8.93 -21.67 4.76
CA GLU A 329 -9.36 -21.84 3.36
C GLU A 329 -10.24 -20.66 2.95
N THR A 330 -9.72 -19.76 2.11
CA THR A 330 -10.40 -18.51 1.78
C THR A 330 -11.23 -18.56 0.50
N GLY A 331 -10.74 -19.22 -0.51
CA GLY A 331 -11.38 -19.36 -1.84
C GLY A 331 -10.32 -19.48 -2.91
N LYS A 332 -10.77 -19.56 -4.18
CA LYS A 332 -9.94 -19.92 -5.31
C LYS A 332 -8.90 -18.86 -5.68
N VAL A 333 -7.64 -19.30 -5.76
CA VAL A 333 -6.49 -18.48 -6.16
C VAL A 333 -6.39 -17.23 -5.28
N PRO A 334 -6.09 -17.40 -3.96
CA PRO A 334 -5.91 -16.26 -3.07
C PRO A 334 -4.65 -15.46 -3.48
N ASP A 335 -4.79 -14.12 -3.57
CA ASP A 335 -3.73 -13.22 -4.07
C ASP A 335 -3.48 -12.06 -3.08
N GLY A 336 -4.11 -10.92 -3.29
CA GLY A 336 -3.93 -9.74 -2.42
C GLY A 336 -4.38 -10.01 -0.98
N VAL A 337 -3.62 -9.49 -0.02
CA VAL A 337 -3.88 -9.66 1.42
C VAL A 337 -3.54 -8.41 2.20
N ALA A 338 -4.37 -8.06 3.18
CA ALA A 338 -4.17 -6.92 4.07
C ALA A 338 -4.61 -7.24 5.50
N VAL A 339 -3.94 -6.67 6.51
CA VAL A 339 -4.22 -6.92 7.93
C VAL A 339 -4.33 -5.61 8.71
N ALA A 340 -5.24 -5.57 9.68
CA ALA A 340 -5.35 -4.49 10.65
C ALA A 340 -5.57 -5.04 12.07
N GLY A 341 -5.23 -4.24 13.10
CA GLY A 341 -5.46 -4.58 14.50
C GLY A 341 -4.59 -5.70 15.05
N MET A 342 -3.44 -6.01 14.44
CA MET A 342 -2.50 -7.04 14.86
C MET A 342 -1.14 -6.46 15.24
#